data_c7f335333a1e1305ee98b5e149fac6f4
#
_entry.id   c7f335333a1e1305ee98b5e149fac6f4
#
_cell.length_a   1.000
_cell.length_b   1.000
_cell.length_c   1.000
_cell.angle_alpha   90.00
_cell.angle_beta   90.00
_cell.angle_gamma   90.00
#
_symmetry.space_group_name_H-M   'P 1'
#
loop_
_entity.id
_entity.type
_entity.pdbx_description
1 polymer ?
#
loop_
_entity_poly.entity_id
_entity_poly.type
_entity_poly.pdbx_seq_one_letter_code
_entity_poly.pdbx_strand_id
1 'polypeptide(L)'
;MHDPKPFGLNELREMFLSFFESKGHLRLPSFSLIPQNDASLLLINSGMAPMKPWFTGEQEPPRHRVCTCQKCIRTGDIENIGKTARHGTYFEMLGNFSFGDYFKKDAIHWGWELSLIHI
;
A
#
# COMPACT_ATOMS: atom_id res chain seq x y z
N MET A 1 16.21 12.87 24.94
CA MET A 1 14.95 13.05 24.20
C MET A 1 15.27 13.29 22.73
N HIS A 2 14.65 12.56 21.87
CA HIS A 2 14.91 12.64 20.44
C HIS A 2 13.85 13.53 19.79
N ASP A 3 14.28 14.63 19.18
CA ASP A 3 13.36 15.47 18.44
C ASP A 3 12.90 14.75 17.17
N PRO A 4 11.58 14.74 16.87
CA PRO A 4 11.10 14.08 15.66
C PRO A 4 11.69 14.77 14.44
N LYS A 5 12.43 14.01 13.65
CA LYS A 5 12.96 14.48 12.37
C LYS A 5 11.87 14.39 11.32
N PRO A 6 11.55 15.46 10.59
CA PRO A 6 10.61 15.35 9.50
C PRO A 6 11.18 14.47 8.38
N PHE A 7 10.34 13.61 7.84
CA PHE A 7 10.71 12.73 6.73
C PHE A 7 10.12 13.23 5.43
N GLY A 8 10.92 13.26 4.37
CA GLY A 8 10.45 13.55 3.04
C GLY A 8 9.63 12.39 2.47
N LEU A 9 8.90 12.66 1.38
CA LEU A 9 8.05 11.68 0.74
C LEU A 9 8.81 10.42 0.32
N ASN A 10 9.96 10.58 -0.33
CA ASN A 10 10.77 9.45 -0.76
C ASN A 10 11.35 8.67 0.42
N GLU A 11 11.68 9.35 1.50
CA GLU A 11 12.17 8.70 2.72
C GLU A 11 11.08 7.83 3.36
N LEU A 12 9.84 8.31 3.40
CA LEU A 12 8.72 7.56 3.93
C LEU A 12 8.43 6.31 3.10
N ARG A 13 8.43 6.44 1.77
CA ARG A 13 8.26 5.30 0.87
C ARG A 13 9.32 4.24 1.11
N GLU A 14 10.58 4.67 1.13
CA GLU A 14 11.71 3.76 1.31
C GLU A 14 11.69 3.12 2.68
N MET A 15 11.36 3.87 3.73
CA MET A 15 11.28 3.35 5.08
C MET A 15 10.23 2.24 5.20
N PHE A 16 9.03 2.46 4.66
CA PHE A 16 7.97 1.46 4.68
C PHE A 16 8.35 0.20 3.91
N LEU A 17 8.82 0.38 2.67
CA LEU A 17 9.13 -0.75 1.80
C LEU A 17 10.33 -1.55 2.32
N SER A 18 11.37 -0.88 2.78
CA SER A 18 12.54 -1.56 3.35
C SER A 18 12.20 -2.31 4.62
N PHE A 19 11.32 -1.75 5.47
CA PHE A 19 10.87 -2.44 6.68
C PHE A 19 10.20 -3.76 6.33
N PHE A 20 9.25 -3.75 5.37
CA PHE A 20 8.55 -4.98 5.01
C PHE A 20 9.43 -5.94 4.19
N GLU A 21 10.42 -5.43 3.44
CA GLU A 21 11.43 -6.30 2.84
C GLU A 21 12.20 -7.07 3.93
N SER A 22 12.51 -6.43 5.06
CA SER A 22 13.18 -7.08 6.18
C SER A 22 12.31 -8.17 6.83
N LYS A 23 11.00 -8.11 6.61
CA LYS A 23 10.04 -9.14 7.08
C LYS A 23 9.73 -10.18 6.00
N GLY A 24 10.54 -10.25 4.95
CA GLY A 24 10.40 -11.25 3.90
C GLY A 24 9.43 -10.92 2.78
N HIS A 25 9.01 -9.66 2.67
CA HIS A 25 8.12 -9.22 1.59
C HIS A 25 8.89 -8.93 0.32
N LEU A 26 8.33 -9.33 -0.81
CA LEU A 26 8.84 -8.93 -2.12
C LEU A 26 8.35 -7.51 -2.42
N ARG A 27 9.29 -6.62 -2.67
CA ARG A 27 8.97 -5.25 -3.06
C ARG A 27 8.66 -5.20 -4.55
N LEU A 28 7.43 -4.81 -4.88
CA LEU A 28 7.00 -4.63 -6.27
C LEU A 28 6.85 -3.15 -6.59
N PRO A 29 7.15 -2.74 -7.84
CA PRO A 29 6.87 -1.38 -8.29
C PRO A 29 5.36 -1.15 -8.34
N SER A 30 4.95 0.13 -8.36
CA SER A 30 3.54 0.48 -8.57
C SER A 30 3.03 -0.11 -9.88
N PHE A 31 1.85 -0.73 -9.82
CA PHE A 31 1.16 -1.14 -11.05
C PHE A 31 0.69 0.09 -11.82
N SER A 32 0.40 -0.08 -13.10
CA SER A 32 -0.20 0.97 -13.91
C SER A 32 -1.53 1.43 -13.29
N LEU A 33 -1.81 2.72 -13.38
CA LEU A 33 -3.12 3.26 -12.97
C LEU A 33 -4.26 2.73 -13.86
N ILE A 34 -3.94 2.26 -15.07
CA ILE A 34 -4.92 1.67 -15.97
C ILE A 34 -5.11 0.21 -15.58
N PRO A 35 -6.32 -0.20 -15.12
CA PRO A 35 -6.57 -1.57 -14.70
C PRO A 35 -6.36 -2.57 -15.84
N GLN A 36 -5.75 -3.71 -15.51
CA GLN A 36 -5.58 -4.83 -16.40
C GLN A 36 -6.59 -5.91 -15.99
N ASN A 37 -7.44 -6.33 -16.90
CA ASN A 37 -8.39 -7.43 -16.69
C ASN A 37 -9.42 -7.18 -15.55
N ASP A 38 -9.76 -5.92 -15.26
CA ASP A 38 -10.78 -5.58 -14.27
C ASP A 38 -11.75 -4.55 -14.86
N ALA A 39 -12.87 -5.03 -15.37
CA ALA A 39 -13.89 -4.17 -16.01
C ALA A 39 -14.68 -3.32 -14.99
N SER A 40 -14.55 -3.60 -13.68
CA SER A 40 -15.27 -2.87 -12.65
C SER A 40 -14.62 -1.52 -12.31
N LEU A 41 -13.40 -1.27 -12.78
CA LEU A 41 -12.65 -0.07 -12.47
C LEU A 41 -12.20 0.64 -13.74
N LEU A 42 -12.31 1.97 -13.75
CA LEU A 42 -11.69 2.81 -14.78
C LEU A 42 -10.23 3.07 -14.47
N LEU A 43 -9.91 3.31 -13.21
CA LEU A 43 -8.56 3.57 -12.73
C LEU A 43 -8.32 2.80 -11.43
N ILE A 44 -7.08 2.46 -11.17
CA ILE A 44 -6.70 1.79 -9.92
C ILE A 44 -6.94 2.72 -8.74
N ASN A 45 -7.70 2.26 -7.77
CA ASN A 45 -8.14 3.03 -6.61
C ASN A 45 -7.64 2.49 -5.27
N SER A 46 -6.86 1.43 -5.27
CA SER A 46 -6.29 0.85 -4.05
C SER A 46 -5.06 0.00 -4.36
N GLY A 47 -4.27 -0.27 -3.34
CA GLY A 47 -3.11 -1.15 -3.49
C GLY A 47 -3.47 -2.60 -3.76
N MET A 48 -4.64 -3.03 -3.30
CA MET A 48 -5.12 -4.40 -3.49
C MET A 48 -5.68 -4.65 -4.89
N ALA A 49 -6.26 -3.63 -5.53
CA ALA A 49 -7.00 -3.81 -6.78
C ALA A 49 -6.20 -4.54 -7.87
N PRO A 50 -4.91 -4.20 -8.14
CA PRO A 50 -4.16 -4.94 -9.16
C PRO A 50 -3.81 -6.37 -8.75
N MET A 51 -3.97 -6.71 -7.49
CA MET A 51 -3.60 -8.03 -6.94
C MET A 51 -4.79 -8.97 -6.76
N LYS A 52 -5.99 -8.56 -7.18
CA LYS A 52 -7.19 -9.39 -7.03
C LYS A 52 -7.02 -10.84 -7.52
N PRO A 53 -6.41 -11.11 -8.70
CA PRO A 53 -6.22 -12.48 -9.15
C PRO A 53 -5.38 -13.34 -8.20
N TRP A 54 -4.48 -12.73 -7.45
CA TRP A 54 -3.66 -13.43 -6.46
C TRP A 54 -4.46 -13.77 -5.19
N PHE A 55 -5.41 -12.91 -4.82
CA PHE A 55 -6.28 -13.18 -3.67
C PHE A 55 -7.37 -14.19 -3.99
N THR A 56 -7.88 -14.21 -5.23
CA THR A 56 -8.93 -15.15 -5.65
C THR A 56 -8.40 -16.51 -6.04
N GLY A 57 -7.10 -16.65 -6.24
CA GLY A 57 -6.49 -17.90 -6.66
C GLY A 57 -6.47 -18.11 -8.18
N GLU A 58 -6.90 -17.12 -8.98
CA GLU A 58 -6.87 -17.21 -10.44
C GLU A 58 -5.43 -17.24 -10.97
N GLN A 59 -4.51 -16.58 -10.28
CA GLN A 59 -3.09 -16.53 -10.59
C GLN A 59 -2.28 -16.72 -9.32
N GLU A 60 -1.11 -17.33 -9.44
CA GLU A 60 -0.20 -17.42 -8.31
C GLU A 60 0.54 -16.10 -8.11
N PRO A 61 0.67 -15.61 -6.86
CA PRO A 61 1.49 -14.44 -6.59
C PRO A 61 2.98 -14.77 -6.78
N PRO A 62 3.82 -13.77 -7.11
CA PRO A 62 5.26 -13.99 -7.25
C PRO A 62 5.91 -14.40 -5.93
N ARG A 63 5.30 -14.04 -4.81
CA ARG A 63 5.69 -14.43 -3.46
C ARG A 63 4.48 -14.32 -2.55
N HIS A 64 4.46 -15.07 -1.45
CA HIS A 64 3.34 -15.03 -0.50
C HIS A 64 3.30 -13.75 0.34
N ARG A 65 4.39 -13.03 0.42
CA ARG A 65 4.50 -11.71 1.07
C ARG A 65 4.93 -10.68 0.05
N VAL A 66 4.15 -9.62 -0.09
CA VAL A 66 4.40 -8.55 -1.07
C VAL A 66 4.19 -7.20 -0.41
N CYS A 67 5.01 -6.20 -0.73
CA CYS A 67 4.79 -4.83 -0.33
C CYS A 67 4.91 -3.90 -1.54
N THR A 68 4.09 -2.85 -1.54
CA THR A 68 4.04 -1.88 -2.63
C THR A 68 3.83 -0.46 -2.12
N CYS A 69 4.22 0.50 -2.95
CA CYS A 69 3.76 1.89 -2.86
C CYS A 69 2.94 2.14 -4.14
N GLN A 70 1.63 1.94 -4.08
CA GLN A 70 0.74 1.95 -5.24
C GLN A 70 0.16 3.33 -5.48
N LYS A 71 0.30 3.82 -6.69
CA LYS A 71 -0.38 5.04 -7.15
C LYS A 71 -1.86 4.75 -7.34
N CYS A 72 -2.71 5.62 -6.79
CA CYS A 72 -4.16 5.43 -6.77
C CYS A 72 -4.88 6.72 -7.14
N ILE A 73 -6.04 6.57 -7.78
CA ILE A 73 -6.94 7.68 -8.06
C ILE A 73 -8.36 7.29 -7.63
N ARG A 74 -8.99 8.17 -6.86
CA ARG A 74 -10.40 8.05 -6.49
C ARG A 74 -11.13 9.32 -6.89
N THR A 75 -12.21 9.16 -7.65
CA THR A 75 -13.01 10.28 -8.15
C THR A 75 -14.32 10.48 -7.40
N GLY A 76 -14.74 9.47 -6.61
CA GLY A 76 -15.98 9.53 -5.83
C GLY A 76 -15.99 10.61 -4.75
N ASP A 77 -14.83 11.08 -4.32
CA ASP A 77 -14.69 12.08 -3.27
C ASP A 77 -14.41 13.50 -3.80
N ILE A 78 -14.55 13.72 -5.11
CA ILE A 78 -14.25 15.03 -5.73
C ILE A 78 -15.03 16.16 -5.06
N GLU A 79 -16.29 15.93 -4.70
CA GLU A 79 -17.12 16.95 -4.05
C GLU A 79 -16.62 17.34 -2.66
N ASN A 80 -15.83 16.50 -2.01
CA ASN A 80 -15.31 16.71 -0.67
C ASN A 80 -13.94 17.39 -0.67
N ILE A 81 -13.31 17.54 -1.83
CA ILE A 81 -12.00 18.18 -1.93
C ILE A 81 -12.14 19.66 -1.55
N GLY A 82 -11.35 20.10 -0.58
CA GLY A 82 -11.41 21.45 -0.06
C GLY A 82 -12.53 21.71 0.96
N LYS A 83 -13.46 20.77 1.16
CA LYS A 83 -14.54 20.87 2.14
C LYS A 83 -14.26 20.07 3.40
N THR A 84 -13.61 18.92 3.24
CA THR A 84 -13.17 18.07 4.35
C THR A 84 -11.66 17.99 4.34
N ALA A 85 -11.06 17.82 5.52
CA ALA A 85 -9.62 17.60 5.62
C ALA A 85 -9.27 16.21 5.04
N ARG A 86 -8.17 16.11 4.31
CA ARG A 86 -7.60 14.85 3.86
C ARG A 86 -8.33 14.14 2.70
N HIS A 87 -9.14 14.84 1.91
CA HIS A 87 -9.66 14.30 0.67
C HIS A 87 -8.88 14.81 -0.53
N GLY A 88 -8.42 13.91 -1.37
CA GLY A 88 -7.76 14.19 -2.64
C GLY A 88 -8.11 13.13 -3.66
N THR A 89 -7.94 13.42 -4.95
CA THR A 89 -8.20 12.47 -6.01
C THR A 89 -7.04 11.52 -6.26
N TYR A 90 -5.80 12.02 -6.13
CA TYR A 90 -4.58 11.23 -6.28
C TYR A 90 -3.93 11.01 -4.92
N PHE A 91 -3.49 9.78 -4.69
CA PHE A 91 -2.72 9.44 -3.49
C PHE A 91 -1.90 8.18 -3.75
N GLU A 92 -0.98 7.89 -2.86
CA GLU A 92 -0.23 6.65 -2.87
C GLU A 92 -0.63 5.82 -1.65
N MET A 93 -0.83 4.53 -1.87
CA MET A 93 -1.16 3.60 -0.81
C MET A 93 0.04 2.71 -0.51
N LEU A 94 0.56 2.83 0.69
CA LEU A 94 1.62 1.96 1.19
C LEU A 94 0.95 0.68 1.70
N GLY A 95 1.31 -0.44 1.11
CA GLY A 95 0.64 -1.70 1.41
C GLY A 95 1.59 -2.85 1.64
N ASN A 96 1.22 -3.71 2.57
CA ASN A 96 1.84 -5.01 2.79
C ASN A 96 0.75 -6.07 2.69
N PHE A 97 1.03 -7.13 1.95
CA PHE A 97 0.02 -8.13 1.60
C PHE A 97 0.54 -9.53 1.91
N SER A 98 -0.37 -10.38 2.38
CA SER A 98 -0.09 -11.79 2.65
C SER A 98 -1.05 -12.67 1.85
N PHE A 99 -0.51 -13.61 1.12
CA PHE A 99 -1.29 -14.57 0.33
C PHE A 99 -1.20 -15.94 0.98
N GLY A 100 -1.99 -16.11 2.07
CA GLY A 100 -2.02 -17.37 2.82
C GLY A 100 -0.81 -17.60 3.71
N ASP A 101 -0.08 -16.54 4.12
CA ASP A 101 1.10 -16.67 4.97
C ASP A 101 0.80 -16.20 6.40
N TYR A 102 0.68 -14.90 6.61
CA TYR A 102 0.34 -14.34 7.93
C TYR A 102 -1.03 -13.67 7.89
N PHE A 103 -1.56 -13.31 9.06
CA PHE A 103 -2.84 -12.64 9.15
C PHE A 103 -2.76 -11.49 10.17
N LYS A 104 -3.88 -11.18 10.83
CA LYS A 104 -4.04 -9.96 11.64
C LYS A 104 -2.96 -9.75 12.69
N LYS A 105 -2.60 -10.80 13.43
CA LYS A 105 -1.66 -10.70 14.54
C LYS A 105 -0.30 -10.15 14.12
N ASP A 106 0.29 -10.75 13.10
CA ASP A 106 1.60 -10.32 12.61
C ASP A 106 1.52 -8.96 11.93
N ALA A 107 0.46 -8.72 11.16
CA ALA A 107 0.27 -7.43 10.50
C ALA A 107 0.18 -6.29 11.52
N ILE A 108 -0.58 -6.47 12.60
CA ILE A 108 -0.71 -5.46 13.66
C ILE A 108 0.61 -5.27 14.38
N HIS A 109 1.31 -6.35 14.70
CA HIS A 109 2.58 -6.30 15.38
C HIS A 109 3.63 -5.54 14.56
N TRP A 110 3.74 -5.84 13.28
CA TRP A 110 4.68 -5.15 12.40
C TRP A 110 4.31 -3.69 12.16
N GLY A 111 3.02 -3.40 12.03
CA GLY A 111 2.56 -2.02 11.92
C GLY A 111 2.92 -1.19 13.15
N TRP A 112 2.75 -1.77 14.33
CA TRP A 112 3.16 -1.14 15.59
C TRP A 112 4.67 -0.92 15.65
N GLU A 113 5.45 -1.95 15.30
CA GLU A 113 6.91 -1.87 15.27
C GLU A 113 7.39 -0.77 14.33
N LEU A 114 6.82 -0.70 13.11
CA LEU A 114 7.16 0.34 12.15
C LEU A 114 6.82 1.73 12.67
N SER A 115 5.66 1.89 13.32
CA SER A 115 5.25 3.19 13.86
C SER A 115 6.21 3.72 14.92
N LEU A 116 6.82 2.84 15.71
CA LEU A 116 7.77 3.23 16.74
C LEU A 116 9.08 3.78 16.19
N ILE A 117 9.43 3.48 14.95
CA ILE A 117 10.63 4.01 14.30
C ILE A 117 10.49 5.53 14.07
N HIS A 118 9.27 6.03 13.92
CA HIS A 118 8.99 7.45 13.66
C HIS A 118 8.82 8.27 14.93
N ILE A 119 8.66 7.62 16.04
CA ILE A 119 8.48 8.26 17.35
C ILE A 119 9.83 8.26 18.10
#